data_6203aad64d51cacf3252dfb9b2000f49
#
_entry.id   6203aad64d51cacf3252dfb9b2000f49
#
_cell.length_a   1.000
_cell.length_b   1.000
_cell.length_c   1.000
_cell.angle_alpha   90.00
_cell.angle_beta   90.00
_cell.angle_gamma   90.00
#
_symmetry.space_group_name_H-M   'P 1'
#
loop_
_entity.id
_entity.type
_entity.pdbx_description
1 polymer ?
#
loop_
_entity_poly.entity_id
_entity_poly.type
_entity_poly.pdbx_seq_one_letter_code
_entity_poly.pdbx_strand_id
1 'polypeptide(L)'
;MSAIITEKFRRHNAKNFHESFSESSPDTYYLFLGKATPFTTGTTGGSDSSPSTPADSVSREFYNWDSMLAAKKIPSSDIAFALTRRNWENNVVYDMYKDNISSSNTTTSGASNLFDSSFYFVTSDFRVYKVLDNNGGAAYSGTEPTSESTASFELGGYVLKYMYKISASNSAKFVTTDFVPVFDDSTVSAAATDGA
;
A
#
# COMPACT_ATOMS: atom_id res chain seq x y z
N MET A 1 1.61 -23.86 -18.04
CA MET A 1 1.77 -24.21 -16.62
C MET A 1 1.15 -23.08 -15.79
N SER A 2 0.24 -23.39 -14.89
CA SER A 2 -0.26 -22.41 -13.93
C SER A 2 0.87 -21.95 -13.02
N ALA A 3 0.94 -20.65 -12.71
CA ALA A 3 1.92 -20.14 -11.76
C ALA A 3 1.70 -20.81 -10.40
N ILE A 4 2.73 -21.42 -9.84
CA ILE A 4 2.71 -22.05 -8.51
C ILE A 4 2.49 -20.97 -7.44
N ILE A 5 3.02 -19.76 -7.66
CA ILE A 5 2.86 -18.62 -6.75
C ILE A 5 1.65 -17.80 -7.20
N THR A 6 0.51 -18.03 -6.57
CA THR A 6 -0.73 -17.27 -6.81
C THR A 6 -0.73 -15.95 -6.03
N GLU A 7 -1.60 -15.02 -6.43
CA GLU A 7 -1.81 -13.77 -5.69
C GLU A 7 -2.25 -14.02 -4.23
N LYS A 8 -3.12 -14.99 -4.01
CA LYS A 8 -3.54 -15.40 -2.66
C LYS A 8 -2.37 -15.86 -1.81
N PHE A 9 -1.44 -16.63 -2.38
CA PHE A 9 -0.24 -17.10 -1.70
C PHE A 9 0.69 -15.93 -1.34
N ARG A 10 0.90 -14.97 -2.24
CA ARG A 10 1.70 -13.76 -1.98
C ARG A 10 1.11 -12.92 -0.84
N ARG A 11 -0.21 -12.73 -0.86
CA ARG A 11 -0.93 -11.98 0.21
C ARG A 11 -0.82 -12.71 1.56
N HIS A 12 -0.98 -14.01 1.57
CA HIS A 12 -0.83 -14.81 2.79
C HIS A 12 0.59 -14.70 3.36
N ASN A 13 1.62 -14.84 2.54
CA ASN A 13 3.01 -14.69 2.99
C ASN A 13 3.30 -13.29 3.53
N ALA A 14 2.83 -12.24 2.84
CA ALA A 14 2.99 -10.87 3.32
C ALA A 14 2.29 -10.65 4.68
N LYS A 15 1.11 -11.25 4.87
CA LYS A 15 0.38 -11.20 6.14
C LYS A 15 1.12 -11.93 7.24
N ASN A 16 1.59 -13.15 7.00
CA ASN A 16 2.37 -13.92 7.97
C ASN A 16 3.66 -13.19 8.37
N PHE A 17 4.36 -12.60 7.39
CA PHE A 17 5.55 -11.81 7.67
C PHE A 17 5.22 -10.59 8.55
N HIS A 18 4.13 -9.88 8.29
CA HIS A 18 3.68 -8.77 9.15
C HIS A 18 3.31 -9.25 10.56
N GLU A 19 2.62 -10.38 10.68
CA GLU A 19 2.22 -10.96 11.96
C GLU A 19 3.42 -11.36 12.82
N SER A 20 4.51 -11.87 12.22
CA SER A 20 5.72 -12.31 12.94
C SER A 20 6.40 -11.21 13.78
N PHE A 21 6.13 -9.93 13.50
CA PHE A 21 6.62 -8.81 14.31
C PHE A 21 5.82 -8.59 15.61
N SER A 22 4.63 -9.13 15.73
CA SER A 22 3.68 -8.83 16.83
C SER A 22 3.17 -10.08 17.56
N GLU A 23 3.69 -11.25 17.27
CA GLU A 23 3.35 -12.50 17.98
C GLU A 23 3.81 -12.46 19.44
N SER A 24 3.31 -13.41 20.25
CA SER A 24 3.68 -13.52 21.67
C SER A 24 5.19 -13.78 21.90
N SER A 25 5.86 -14.37 20.92
CA SER A 25 7.31 -14.54 20.83
C SER A 25 7.78 -14.02 19.47
N PRO A 26 7.87 -12.69 19.29
CA PRO A 26 8.11 -12.11 17.98
C PRO A 26 9.52 -12.39 17.47
N ASP A 27 9.63 -12.62 16.18
CA ASP A 27 10.92 -12.66 15.51
C ASP A 27 11.61 -11.29 15.59
N THR A 28 12.93 -11.31 15.69
CA THR A 28 13.70 -10.07 15.73
C THR A 28 14.28 -9.76 14.35
N TYR A 29 13.83 -8.66 13.78
CA TYR A 29 14.28 -8.17 12.48
C TYR A 29 15.11 -6.91 12.61
N TYR A 30 16.14 -6.80 11.76
CA TYR A 30 16.98 -5.62 11.65
C TYR A 30 16.96 -5.14 10.19
N LEU A 31 16.79 -3.83 10.04
CA LEU A 31 17.11 -3.14 8.79
C LEU A 31 18.52 -2.60 8.90
N PHE A 32 19.36 -2.87 7.93
CA PHE A 32 20.67 -2.24 7.87
C PHE A 32 20.87 -1.49 6.54
N LEU A 33 21.64 -0.42 6.62
CA LEU A 33 22.07 0.36 5.48
C LEU A 33 23.50 -0.05 5.16
N GLY A 34 23.74 -0.40 3.93
CA GLY A 34 25.06 -0.82 3.48
C GLY A 34 25.57 0.04 2.35
N LYS A 35 26.84 -0.16 2.07
CA LYS A 35 27.63 0.32 0.98
C LYS A 35 28.05 1.79 1.09
N ALA A 36 29.19 1.99 1.77
CA ALA A 36 29.86 3.30 1.88
C ALA A 36 30.49 3.79 0.57
N THR A 37 30.69 2.89 -0.41
CA THR A 37 31.39 3.18 -1.68
C THR A 37 30.44 3.03 -2.87
N PRO A 38 30.66 3.73 -3.99
CA PRO A 38 29.87 3.57 -5.21
C PRO A 38 29.83 2.14 -5.73
N PHE A 39 28.75 1.76 -6.44
CA PHE A 39 28.59 0.40 -7.01
C PHE A 39 29.64 0.05 -8.06
N THR A 40 30.29 1.03 -8.66
CA THR A 40 31.43 0.84 -9.55
C THR A 40 32.72 0.44 -8.85
N THR A 41 32.75 0.49 -7.50
CA THR A 41 33.92 0.16 -6.69
C THR A 41 33.75 -1.18 -6.01
N GLY A 42 34.70 -2.07 -6.18
CA GLY A 42 34.70 -3.40 -5.54
C GLY A 42 33.99 -4.50 -6.35
N THR A 43 33.59 -5.57 -5.69
CA THR A 43 33.12 -6.82 -6.28
C THR A 43 31.63 -6.85 -6.65
N THR A 44 30.88 -5.78 -6.36
CA THR A 44 29.43 -5.78 -6.54
C THR A 44 28.95 -5.55 -7.96
N GLY A 45 29.74 -4.88 -8.80
CA GLY A 45 29.35 -4.53 -10.16
C GLY A 45 28.19 -3.51 -10.21
N GLY A 46 27.75 -3.18 -11.41
CA GLY A 46 26.69 -2.20 -11.64
C GLY A 46 27.15 -0.74 -11.51
N SER A 47 26.23 0.17 -11.36
CA SER A 47 26.44 1.62 -11.10
C SER A 47 25.42 2.11 -10.08
N ASP A 48 25.59 3.31 -9.54
CA ASP A 48 24.63 3.88 -8.56
C ASP A 48 23.25 4.12 -9.20
N SER A 49 23.19 4.38 -10.50
CA SER A 49 21.94 4.52 -11.27
C SER A 49 21.36 3.19 -11.74
N SER A 50 22.16 2.13 -11.76
CA SER A 50 21.76 0.79 -12.16
C SER A 50 22.54 -0.23 -11.31
N PRO A 51 22.18 -0.40 -10.04
CA PRO A 51 22.85 -1.34 -9.15
C PRO A 51 22.69 -2.78 -9.64
N SER A 52 23.70 -3.60 -9.35
CA SER A 52 23.63 -5.02 -9.70
C SER A 52 22.50 -5.71 -8.92
N THR A 53 21.86 -6.70 -9.55
CA THR A 53 20.85 -7.55 -8.89
C THR A 53 21.44 -8.18 -7.64
N PRO A 54 20.75 -8.12 -6.49
CA PRO A 54 21.18 -8.82 -5.29
C PRO A 54 21.37 -10.32 -5.55
N ALA A 55 22.44 -10.88 -5.06
CA ALA A 55 22.73 -12.29 -5.16
C ALA A 55 22.78 -12.93 -3.76
N ASP A 56 22.08 -14.05 -3.62
CA ASP A 56 22.11 -14.87 -2.41
C ASP A 56 23.32 -15.83 -2.48
N SER A 57 24.44 -15.38 -1.93
CA SER A 57 25.68 -16.16 -1.86
C SER A 57 26.48 -15.77 -0.63
N VAL A 58 27.26 -16.71 -0.11
CA VAL A 58 28.11 -16.52 1.10
C VAL A 58 29.04 -15.33 0.94
N SER A 59 29.69 -15.15 -0.20
CA SER A 59 30.59 -14.01 -0.46
C SER A 59 29.86 -12.67 -0.45
N ARG A 60 28.60 -12.64 -0.94
CA ARG A 60 27.76 -11.43 -0.89
C ARG A 60 27.28 -11.10 0.50
N GLU A 61 26.98 -12.10 1.31
CA GLU A 61 26.61 -11.94 2.69
C GLU A 61 27.77 -11.30 3.50
N PHE A 62 28.97 -11.84 3.40
CA PHE A 62 30.15 -11.23 4.03
C PHE A 62 30.39 -9.81 3.57
N TYR A 63 30.24 -9.53 2.28
CA TYR A 63 30.40 -8.19 1.76
C TYR A 63 29.34 -7.23 2.32
N ASN A 64 28.08 -7.66 2.47
CA ASN A 64 27.02 -6.86 3.06
C ASN A 64 27.32 -6.52 4.53
N TRP A 65 27.83 -7.48 5.30
CA TRP A 65 28.24 -7.27 6.69
C TRP A 65 29.42 -6.29 6.79
N ASP A 66 30.43 -6.47 5.98
CA ASP A 66 31.63 -5.64 5.97
C ASP A 66 31.35 -4.20 5.52
N SER A 67 30.39 -4.01 4.64
CA SER A 67 30.00 -2.69 4.12
C SER A 67 28.88 -2.00 4.90
N MET A 68 28.41 -2.57 5.99
CA MET A 68 27.30 -2.03 6.79
C MET A 68 27.68 -0.71 7.46
N LEU A 69 26.87 0.34 7.24
CA LEU A 69 27.03 1.67 7.83
C LEU A 69 26.21 1.87 9.10
N ALA A 70 25.00 1.32 9.12
CA ALA A 70 24.06 1.45 10.23
C ALA A 70 23.08 0.29 10.25
N ALA A 71 22.62 -0.08 11.44
CA ALA A 71 21.55 -1.05 11.62
C ALA A 71 20.50 -0.52 12.61
N LYS A 72 19.23 -0.84 12.36
CA LYS A 72 18.11 -0.52 13.25
C LYS A 72 17.27 -1.75 13.46
N LYS A 73 16.96 -2.09 14.71
CA LYS A 73 15.91 -3.08 15.03
C LYS A 73 14.55 -2.54 14.59
N ILE A 74 13.76 -3.37 13.92
CA ILE A 74 12.44 -3.01 13.42
C ILE A 74 11.37 -3.57 14.36
N PRO A 75 10.67 -2.73 15.14
CA PRO A 75 9.49 -3.15 15.89
C PRO A 75 8.25 -3.18 14.99
N SER A 76 7.17 -3.82 15.45
CA SER A 76 5.89 -3.89 14.73
C SER A 76 5.32 -2.51 14.36
N SER A 77 5.62 -1.48 15.15
CA SER A 77 5.22 -0.10 14.87
C SER A 77 5.94 0.55 13.69
N ASP A 78 6.99 -0.08 13.14
CA ASP A 78 7.79 0.43 12.02
C ASP A 78 7.42 -0.22 10.68
N ILE A 79 6.39 -1.05 10.67
CA ILE A 79 5.88 -1.71 9.47
C ILE A 79 4.40 -1.39 9.27
N ALA A 80 3.98 -1.33 8.01
CA ALA A 80 2.59 -1.21 7.61
C ALA A 80 2.39 -1.81 6.22
N PHE A 81 1.18 -2.31 5.95
CA PHE A 81 0.77 -2.56 4.58
C PHE A 81 0.65 -1.23 3.84
N ALA A 82 0.94 -1.23 2.55
CA ALA A 82 0.86 -0.04 1.73
C ALA A 82 -0.01 -0.26 0.50
N LEU A 83 -0.71 0.80 0.09
CA LEU A 83 -1.44 0.91 -1.16
C LEU A 83 -0.79 1.98 -2.03
N THR A 84 -0.97 1.88 -3.33
CA THR A 84 -0.62 2.96 -4.26
C THR A 84 -1.33 4.25 -3.86
N ARG A 85 -0.60 5.35 -3.74
CA ARG A 85 -1.18 6.64 -3.41
C ARG A 85 -1.97 7.18 -4.60
N ARG A 86 -3.26 7.42 -4.40
CA ARG A 86 -4.19 8.02 -5.36
C ARG A 86 -4.80 9.24 -4.71
N ASN A 87 -4.27 10.42 -5.02
CA ASN A 87 -4.80 11.66 -4.45
C ASN A 87 -6.19 11.95 -5.02
N TRP A 88 -7.04 12.55 -4.20
CA TRP A 88 -8.29 13.11 -4.67
C TRP A 88 -8.03 14.26 -5.66
N GLU A 89 -8.77 14.27 -6.74
CA GLU A 89 -8.78 15.34 -7.74
C GLU A 89 -10.21 15.57 -8.22
N ASN A 90 -10.57 16.82 -8.44
CA ASN A 90 -11.86 17.17 -9.04
C ASN A 90 -11.82 16.94 -10.55
N ASN A 91 -12.98 16.63 -11.14
CA ASN A 91 -13.15 16.33 -12.57
C ASN A 91 -12.38 15.09 -13.06
N VAL A 92 -12.08 14.16 -12.18
CA VAL A 92 -11.46 12.88 -12.51
C VAL A 92 -12.48 11.75 -12.38
N VAL A 93 -12.38 10.74 -13.25
CA VAL A 93 -13.18 9.52 -13.15
C VAL A 93 -12.48 8.53 -12.25
N TYR A 94 -13.14 8.16 -11.15
CA TYR A 94 -12.72 7.05 -10.29
C TYR A 94 -13.52 5.79 -10.64
N ASP A 95 -12.90 4.63 -10.47
CA ASP A 95 -13.59 3.37 -10.64
C ASP A 95 -14.53 3.09 -9.48
N MET A 96 -15.63 2.42 -9.77
CA MET A 96 -16.46 1.79 -8.74
C MET A 96 -15.77 0.51 -8.26
N TYR A 97 -15.77 0.27 -6.95
CA TYR A 97 -15.29 -1.00 -6.39
C TYR A 97 -16.12 -2.18 -6.90
N LYS A 98 -15.44 -3.18 -7.40
CA LYS A 98 -16.01 -4.48 -7.79
C LYS A 98 -15.09 -5.59 -7.29
N ASP A 99 -15.62 -6.66 -6.77
CA ASP A 99 -14.89 -7.83 -6.29
C ASP A 99 -14.49 -8.80 -7.41
N ASN A 100 -15.10 -8.65 -8.59
CA ASN A 100 -14.96 -9.53 -9.74
C ASN A 100 -14.26 -8.89 -10.94
N ILE A 101 -13.41 -7.88 -10.69
CA ILE A 101 -12.59 -7.25 -11.75
C ILE A 101 -11.68 -8.30 -12.38
N SER A 102 -11.68 -8.36 -13.71
CA SER A 102 -10.88 -9.29 -14.49
C SER A 102 -10.65 -8.75 -15.90
N SER A 103 -9.88 -9.45 -16.72
CA SER A 103 -9.67 -9.10 -18.12
C SER A 103 -10.95 -9.14 -18.98
N SER A 104 -11.99 -9.87 -18.53
CA SER A 104 -13.30 -9.93 -19.15
C SER A 104 -14.35 -9.02 -18.50
N ASN A 105 -14.04 -8.43 -17.35
CA ASN A 105 -14.89 -7.49 -16.61
C ASN A 105 -14.03 -6.34 -16.07
N THR A 106 -13.65 -5.45 -16.97
CA THR A 106 -12.80 -4.31 -16.63
C THR A 106 -13.57 -3.19 -15.92
N THR A 107 -12.85 -2.32 -15.24
CA THR A 107 -13.39 -1.11 -14.62
C THR A 107 -13.58 0.01 -15.67
N THR A 108 -14.11 1.13 -15.23
CA THR A 108 -14.26 2.33 -16.09
C THR A 108 -12.90 2.85 -16.59
N SER A 109 -11.85 2.76 -15.77
CA SER A 109 -10.48 3.12 -16.19
C SER A 109 -9.81 2.09 -17.10
N GLY A 110 -10.45 0.94 -17.33
CA GLY A 110 -9.90 -0.18 -18.10
C GLY A 110 -9.04 -1.14 -17.28
N ALA A 111 -8.96 -0.96 -15.97
CA ALA A 111 -8.21 -1.88 -15.11
C ALA A 111 -8.83 -3.29 -15.14
N SER A 112 -7.98 -4.30 -15.30
CA SER A 112 -8.32 -5.72 -15.34
C SER A 112 -8.06 -6.47 -14.03
N ASN A 113 -7.65 -5.77 -13.01
CA ASN A 113 -7.44 -6.28 -11.66
C ASN A 113 -7.65 -5.18 -10.62
N LEU A 114 -7.80 -5.57 -9.37
CA LEU A 114 -8.11 -4.63 -8.30
C LEU A 114 -6.94 -3.70 -7.93
N PHE A 115 -5.72 -4.15 -8.15
CA PHE A 115 -4.51 -3.37 -7.84
C PHE A 115 -4.40 -2.12 -8.71
N ASP A 116 -4.72 -2.24 -9.99
CA ASP A 116 -4.63 -1.14 -10.97
C ASP A 116 -5.87 -0.22 -10.93
N SER A 117 -6.99 -0.68 -10.37
CA SER A 117 -8.24 0.05 -10.30
C SER A 117 -8.15 1.27 -9.37
N SER A 118 -8.75 2.39 -9.79
CA SER A 118 -8.82 3.65 -9.04
C SER A 118 -10.06 3.73 -8.13
N PHE A 119 -10.48 2.62 -7.51
CA PHE A 119 -11.70 2.53 -6.69
C PHE A 119 -11.61 3.21 -5.31
N TYR A 120 -10.50 3.84 -4.99
CA TYR A 120 -10.28 4.62 -3.76
C TYR A 120 -9.41 5.83 -4.06
N PHE A 121 -9.48 6.80 -3.17
CA PHE A 121 -8.61 7.97 -3.18
C PHE A 121 -8.30 8.47 -1.77
N VAL A 122 -7.27 9.29 -1.66
CA VAL A 122 -6.78 9.90 -0.42
C VAL A 122 -6.95 11.41 -0.54
N THR A 123 -7.54 12.02 0.47
CA THR A 123 -7.74 13.47 0.55
C THR A 123 -6.48 14.20 1.01
N SER A 124 -6.48 15.53 0.91
CA SER A 124 -5.38 16.39 1.34
C SER A 124 -5.07 16.29 2.83
N ASP A 125 -6.06 15.94 3.64
CA ASP A 125 -5.94 15.73 5.10
C ASP A 125 -5.86 14.24 5.48
N PHE A 126 -5.48 13.39 4.51
CA PHE A 126 -5.20 11.97 4.67
C PHE A 126 -6.38 11.09 5.08
N ARG A 127 -7.62 11.46 4.72
CA ARG A 127 -8.76 10.55 4.76
C ARG A 127 -8.78 9.67 3.52
N VAL A 128 -9.07 8.41 3.70
CA VAL A 128 -9.19 7.43 2.61
C VAL A 128 -10.64 7.08 2.41
N TYR A 129 -11.11 7.21 1.17
CA TYR A 129 -12.48 6.87 0.77
C TYR A 129 -12.49 5.80 -0.30
N LYS A 130 -13.43 4.89 -0.17
CA LYS A 130 -13.76 3.87 -1.17
C LYS A 130 -14.95 4.34 -2.01
N VAL A 131 -14.86 4.17 -3.31
CA VAL A 131 -15.93 4.49 -4.25
C VAL A 131 -16.85 3.27 -4.40
N LEU A 132 -18.11 3.41 -3.99
CA LEU A 132 -19.13 2.37 -4.09
C LEU A 132 -19.96 2.51 -5.38
N ASP A 133 -20.19 3.75 -5.82
CA ASP A 133 -20.83 4.05 -7.11
C ASP A 133 -20.15 5.28 -7.73
N ASN A 134 -19.93 5.24 -9.04
CA ASN A 134 -19.24 6.30 -9.77
C ASN A 134 -20.13 6.99 -10.80
N ASN A 135 -21.45 7.02 -10.56
CA ASN A 135 -22.43 7.68 -11.43
C ASN A 135 -22.30 7.23 -12.90
N GLY A 136 -22.22 5.92 -13.12
CA GLY A 136 -22.09 5.36 -14.46
C GLY A 136 -20.79 5.69 -15.18
N GLY A 137 -19.74 6.10 -14.46
CA GLY A 137 -18.43 6.49 -15.02
C GLY A 137 -18.32 7.96 -15.36
N ALA A 138 -19.21 8.81 -14.85
CA ALA A 138 -19.07 10.27 -14.97
C ALA A 138 -17.90 10.77 -14.11
N ALA A 139 -17.29 11.90 -14.47
CA ALA A 139 -16.26 12.51 -13.66
C ALA A 139 -16.83 13.01 -12.32
N TYR A 140 -16.07 12.81 -11.23
CA TYR A 140 -16.42 13.36 -9.92
C TYR A 140 -16.53 14.89 -10.02
N SER A 141 -17.63 15.46 -9.57
CA SER A 141 -17.87 16.91 -9.63
C SER A 141 -18.24 17.45 -8.26
N GLY A 142 -17.32 18.17 -7.62
CA GLY A 142 -17.60 18.75 -6.31
C GLY A 142 -16.37 19.06 -5.50
N THR A 143 -16.57 19.14 -4.20
CA THR A 143 -15.51 19.39 -3.21
C THR A 143 -14.90 18.10 -2.68
N GLU A 144 -13.73 18.24 -2.11
CA GLU A 144 -13.07 17.15 -1.40
C GLU A 144 -13.91 16.64 -0.22
N PRO A 145 -14.15 15.32 -0.08
CA PRO A 145 -14.95 14.81 1.02
C PRO A 145 -14.24 14.96 2.37
N THR A 146 -15.01 15.31 3.41
CA THR A 146 -14.50 15.48 4.78
C THR A 146 -15.22 14.61 5.82
N SER A 147 -16.30 13.90 5.42
CA SER A 147 -17.10 13.07 6.33
C SER A 147 -16.34 11.84 6.82
N GLU A 148 -16.37 11.58 8.10
CA GLU A 148 -15.85 10.35 8.74
C GLU A 148 -17.00 9.42 9.18
N SER A 149 -18.20 9.59 8.58
CA SER A 149 -19.35 8.72 8.84
C SER A 149 -19.06 7.27 8.44
N THR A 150 -19.48 6.33 9.27
CA THR A 150 -19.42 4.90 8.98
C THR A 150 -20.44 4.46 7.94
N ALA A 151 -21.51 5.23 7.73
CA ALA A 151 -22.47 5.01 6.64
C ALA A 151 -21.90 5.53 5.32
N SER A 152 -22.31 4.94 4.20
CA SER A 152 -22.06 5.49 2.87
C SER A 152 -22.83 6.80 2.70
N PHE A 153 -22.29 7.71 1.88
CA PHE A 153 -22.90 9.00 1.59
C PHE A 153 -22.67 9.42 0.15
N GLU A 154 -23.53 10.29 -0.34
CA GLU A 154 -23.42 10.84 -1.70
C GLU A 154 -22.66 12.17 -1.67
N LEU A 155 -21.69 12.34 -2.57
CA LEU A 155 -20.99 13.58 -2.82
C LEU A 155 -20.41 13.61 -4.23
N GLY A 156 -20.54 14.74 -4.91
CA GLY A 156 -19.97 14.91 -6.26
C GLY A 156 -20.56 13.98 -7.32
N GLY A 157 -21.76 13.44 -7.08
CA GLY A 157 -22.42 12.44 -7.92
C GLY A 157 -22.00 11.00 -7.63
N TYR A 158 -21.08 10.79 -6.68
CA TYR A 158 -20.55 9.48 -6.31
C TYR A 158 -21.12 9.01 -4.97
N VAL A 159 -21.24 7.70 -4.78
CA VAL A 159 -21.46 7.10 -3.47
C VAL A 159 -20.12 6.70 -2.88
N LEU A 160 -19.79 7.30 -1.76
CA LEU A 160 -18.51 7.13 -1.09
C LEU A 160 -18.69 6.45 0.28
N LYS A 161 -17.67 5.71 0.69
CA LYS A 161 -17.55 5.17 2.05
C LYS A 161 -16.21 5.57 2.64
N TYR A 162 -16.25 6.20 3.81
CA TYR A 162 -15.05 6.45 4.61
C TYR A 162 -14.45 5.12 5.07
N MET A 163 -13.13 5.00 4.98
CA MET A 163 -12.40 3.80 5.35
C MET A 163 -11.54 4.01 6.60
N TYR A 164 -10.66 5.00 6.59
CA TYR A 164 -9.79 5.37 7.70
C TYR A 164 -9.12 6.71 7.44
N LYS A 165 -8.51 7.27 8.50
CA LYS A 165 -7.67 8.45 8.43
C LYS A 165 -6.24 8.10 8.84
N ILE A 166 -5.27 8.55 8.07
CA ILE A 166 -3.86 8.39 8.40
C ILE A 166 -3.49 9.50 9.38
N SER A 167 -3.05 9.14 10.59
CA SER A 167 -2.62 10.12 11.59
C SER A 167 -1.38 10.89 11.14
N ALA A 168 -1.13 12.07 11.72
CA ALA A 168 0.05 12.86 11.40
C ALA A 168 1.37 12.08 11.63
N SER A 169 1.44 11.28 12.71
CA SER A 169 2.61 10.44 12.99
C SER A 169 2.81 9.34 11.95
N ASN A 170 1.73 8.68 11.52
CA ASN A 170 1.79 7.64 10.48
C ASN A 170 2.04 8.24 9.11
N SER A 171 1.52 9.43 8.83
CA SER A 171 1.82 10.16 7.61
C SER A 171 3.31 10.48 7.50
N ALA A 172 3.90 11.04 8.54
CA ALA A 172 5.33 11.35 8.57
C ALA A 172 6.23 10.10 8.45
N LYS A 173 5.73 8.94 8.86
CA LYS A 173 6.50 7.68 8.90
C LYS A 173 6.38 6.86 7.63
N PHE A 174 5.17 6.77 7.03
CA PHE A 174 4.84 5.79 6.00
C PHE A 174 4.34 6.37 4.68
N VAL A 175 3.88 7.63 4.65
CA VAL A 175 3.40 8.22 3.39
C VAL A 175 4.58 8.63 2.53
N THR A 176 4.56 8.19 1.29
CA THR A 176 5.53 8.57 0.27
C THR A 176 4.81 9.24 -0.91
N THR A 177 5.56 9.58 -1.95
CA THR A 177 4.99 10.06 -3.21
C THR A 177 4.08 9.03 -3.85
N ASP A 178 4.43 7.73 -3.73
CA ASP A 178 3.80 6.65 -4.49
C ASP A 178 2.90 5.76 -3.62
N PHE A 179 3.05 5.79 -2.29
CA PHE A 179 2.37 4.87 -1.38
C PHE A 179 1.76 5.57 -0.17
N VAL A 180 0.66 5.00 0.31
CA VAL A 180 0.02 5.33 1.59
C VAL A 180 -0.14 4.06 2.43
N PRO A 181 0.01 4.15 3.77
CA PRO A 181 -0.17 3.00 4.64
C PRO A 181 -1.65 2.63 4.78
N VAL A 182 -1.91 1.35 5.02
CA VAL A 182 -3.24 0.82 5.33
C VAL A 182 -3.33 0.58 6.82
N PHE A 183 -4.39 1.12 7.42
CA PHE A 183 -4.74 0.88 8.82
C PHE A 183 -6.18 0.39 8.92
N ASP A 184 -6.43 -0.37 9.97
CA ASP A 184 -7.77 -0.76 10.35
C ASP A 184 -8.38 0.34 11.25
N ASP A 185 -9.54 0.85 10.85
CA ASP A 185 -10.34 1.74 11.71
C ASP A 185 -11.38 0.89 12.44
N SER A 186 -11.24 0.76 13.75
CA SER A 186 -12.09 -0.10 14.56
C SER A 186 -13.57 0.29 14.50
N THR A 187 -13.87 1.57 14.32
CA THR A 187 -15.25 2.05 14.22
C THR A 187 -15.89 1.61 12.89
N VAL A 188 -15.13 1.71 11.79
CA VAL A 188 -15.58 1.26 10.47
C VAL A 188 -15.70 -0.26 10.43
N SER A 189 -14.75 -0.97 11.03
CA SER A 189 -14.76 -2.44 11.11
C SER A 189 -15.94 -2.95 11.93
N ALA A 190 -16.28 -2.32 13.07
CA ALA A 190 -17.44 -2.65 13.88
C ALA A 190 -18.75 -2.42 13.09
N ALA A 191 -18.90 -1.27 12.46
CA ALA A 191 -20.08 -0.97 11.65
C ALA A 191 -20.27 -1.96 10.49
N ALA A 192 -19.18 -2.42 9.86
CA ALA A 192 -19.25 -3.42 8.81
C ALA A 192 -19.72 -4.80 9.33
N THR A 193 -19.41 -5.15 10.58
CA THR A 193 -19.88 -6.38 11.23
C THR A 193 -21.38 -6.31 11.53
N ASP A 194 -21.90 -5.14 11.87
CA ASP A 194 -23.31 -4.90 12.17
C ASP A 194 -24.20 -4.76 10.91
N GLY A 195 -23.62 -4.92 9.71
CA GLY A 195 -24.35 -4.93 8.45
C GLY A 195 -24.65 -3.54 7.89
N ALA A 196 -23.95 -2.50 8.31
CA ALA A 196 -24.08 -1.13 7.82
C ALA A 196 -23.26 -0.86 6.54
#